data_6547f69d98bf2f381ee05f6548a1b90e
#
_entry.id   6547f69d98bf2f381ee05f6548a1b90e
#
_cell.length_a   1.000
_cell.length_b   1.000
_cell.length_c   1.000
_cell.angle_alpha   90.00
_cell.angle_beta   90.00
_cell.angle_gamma   90.00
#
_symmetry.space_group_name_H-M   'P 1'
#
loop_
_entity.id
_entity.type
_entity.pdbx_description
1 polymer ?
#
loop_
_entity_poly.entity_id
_entity_poly.type
_entity_poly.pdbx_seq_one_letter_code
_entity_poly.pdbx_strand_id
1 'polypeptide(L)'
;TGDQAFYTQASVKHSLTHSTYADIRDLETFNKAMQVAQPSIVIHMAAQPLVIDSYLDPINTYSTNVMGTVNMLEAVRNTSSVKAVLNITTDKCYENNGQLLGYKENDPMGGHDPYSSSKGCAELVSATYRKSFFHESSIALATARAGNVIGGGDWAKDRIIPDAMRAFVNNKKLLVRNPNSIRPWQHVLEPLFGYLMLCQQLINKPDIYSGAWNFGPNEEDAKSVSVIADIMANSWGDNAQWQEDNDEHFHEANYLKLDCTKAKNILKWKPIWSLDHALVETVKWYKACYNNEDMNKFTLNQIEKYITHE
;
A
#
# COMPACT_ATOMS: atom_id res chain seq x y z
N THR A 1 -0.60 -1.07 -17.18
CA THR A 1 -1.36 -1.92 -18.12
C THR A 1 -0.41 -2.55 -19.15
N GLY A 2 0.18 -3.65 -18.84
CA GLY A 2 0.97 -4.48 -19.75
C GLY A 2 0.71 -5.94 -19.42
N ASP A 3 1.21 -6.86 -20.21
CA ASP A 3 1.03 -8.30 -20.01
C ASP A 3 1.52 -8.77 -18.62
N GLN A 4 2.51 -8.07 -18.06
CA GLN A 4 3.04 -8.35 -16.71
C GLN A 4 2.24 -7.71 -15.58
N ALA A 5 1.30 -6.80 -15.83
CA ALA A 5 0.52 -6.20 -14.76
C ALA A 5 -0.31 -7.25 -14.01
N PHE A 6 -0.32 -7.20 -12.69
CA PHE A 6 -1.14 -8.09 -11.84
C PHE A 6 -2.59 -8.19 -12.32
N TYR A 7 -3.18 -7.05 -12.70
CA TYR A 7 -4.53 -6.96 -13.25
C TYR A 7 -4.75 -7.90 -14.45
N THR A 8 -3.76 -7.99 -15.35
CA THR A 8 -3.81 -8.86 -16.54
C THR A 8 -3.54 -10.30 -16.15
N GLN A 9 -2.47 -10.56 -15.40
CA GLN A 9 -2.03 -11.91 -15.02
C GLN A 9 -3.07 -12.64 -14.15
N ALA A 10 -3.62 -11.96 -13.15
CA ALA A 10 -4.64 -12.52 -12.28
C ALA A 10 -6.06 -12.38 -12.86
N SER A 11 -6.21 -11.95 -14.13
CA SER A 11 -7.50 -11.85 -14.82
C SER A 11 -8.56 -11.04 -14.06
N VAL A 12 -8.14 -10.00 -13.33
CA VAL A 12 -9.00 -9.22 -12.41
C VAL A 12 -10.22 -8.63 -13.12
N LYS A 13 -10.10 -8.32 -14.42
CA LYS A 13 -11.20 -7.78 -15.23
C LYS A 13 -12.47 -8.61 -15.13
N HIS A 14 -12.37 -9.93 -15.06
CA HIS A 14 -13.53 -10.84 -15.02
C HIS A 14 -14.30 -10.78 -13.70
N SER A 15 -13.69 -10.23 -12.64
CA SER A 15 -14.32 -10.04 -11.33
C SER A 15 -14.94 -8.66 -11.15
N LEU A 16 -14.83 -7.77 -12.14
CA LEU A 16 -15.32 -6.40 -12.07
C LEU A 16 -16.62 -6.23 -12.84
N THR A 17 -17.58 -5.55 -12.25
CA THR A 17 -18.81 -5.13 -12.94
C THR A 17 -18.52 -4.02 -13.95
N HIS A 18 -17.67 -3.05 -13.59
CA HIS A 18 -17.25 -1.94 -14.44
C HIS A 18 -15.77 -1.66 -14.24
N SER A 19 -15.13 -1.18 -15.31
CA SER A 19 -13.74 -0.71 -15.28
C SER A 19 -13.61 0.50 -16.20
N THR A 20 -13.18 1.63 -15.65
CA THR A 20 -12.94 2.86 -16.39
C THR A 20 -11.46 3.23 -16.32
N TYR A 21 -10.83 3.40 -17.48
CA TYR A 21 -9.48 3.94 -17.58
C TYR A 21 -9.54 5.44 -17.67
N ALA A 22 -9.03 6.11 -16.64
CA ALA A 22 -9.02 7.57 -16.57
C ALA A 22 -7.86 8.08 -15.68
N ASP A 23 -7.55 9.35 -15.81
CA ASP A 23 -6.66 10.05 -14.90
C ASP A 23 -7.47 10.59 -13.72
N ILE A 24 -7.04 10.32 -12.49
CA ILE A 24 -7.73 10.83 -11.28
C ILE A 24 -7.67 12.36 -11.15
N ARG A 25 -6.83 13.04 -11.94
CA ARG A 25 -6.78 14.50 -12.05
C ARG A 25 -7.92 15.06 -12.90
N ASP A 26 -8.58 14.24 -13.70
CA ASP A 26 -9.77 14.60 -14.48
C ASP A 26 -11.03 14.38 -13.64
N LEU A 27 -11.43 15.45 -12.94
CA LEU A 27 -12.62 15.44 -12.08
C LEU A 27 -13.91 15.12 -12.84
N GLU A 28 -14.03 15.57 -14.10
CA GLU A 28 -15.25 15.35 -14.89
C GLU A 28 -15.43 13.87 -15.20
N THR A 29 -14.39 13.22 -15.69
CA THR A 29 -14.41 11.77 -15.97
C THR A 29 -14.59 10.96 -14.67
N PHE A 30 -13.96 11.38 -13.57
CA PHE A 30 -14.15 10.74 -12.28
C PHE A 30 -15.59 10.83 -11.78
N ASN A 31 -16.22 12.02 -11.85
CA ASN A 31 -17.62 12.22 -11.51
C ASN A 31 -18.55 11.33 -12.36
N LYS A 32 -18.33 11.24 -13.69
CA LYS A 32 -19.12 10.37 -14.57
C LYS A 32 -19.02 8.90 -14.14
N ALA A 33 -17.81 8.42 -13.82
CA ALA A 33 -17.60 7.05 -13.34
C ALA A 33 -18.35 6.79 -12.01
N MET A 34 -18.28 7.73 -11.07
CA MET A 34 -18.99 7.64 -9.79
C MET A 34 -20.52 7.62 -9.97
N GLN A 35 -21.07 8.46 -10.87
CA GLN A 35 -22.51 8.49 -11.17
C GLN A 35 -22.99 7.18 -11.81
N VAL A 36 -22.17 6.53 -12.63
CA VAL A 36 -22.50 5.22 -13.22
C VAL A 36 -22.44 4.13 -12.18
N ALA A 37 -21.38 4.10 -11.37
CA ALA A 37 -21.14 3.01 -10.41
C ALA A 37 -22.03 3.09 -9.17
N GLN A 38 -22.46 4.28 -8.74
CA GLN A 38 -23.23 4.51 -7.51
C GLN A 38 -22.72 3.69 -6.32
N PRO A 39 -21.41 3.79 -5.98
CA PRO A 39 -20.83 2.95 -4.95
C PRO A 39 -21.30 3.36 -3.56
N SER A 40 -21.42 2.39 -2.65
CA SER A 40 -21.63 2.67 -1.22
C SER A 40 -20.30 2.85 -0.46
N ILE A 41 -19.21 2.28 -0.97
CA ILE A 41 -17.86 2.37 -0.40
C ILE A 41 -16.91 2.83 -1.51
N VAL A 42 -16.04 3.78 -1.18
CA VAL A 42 -14.94 4.21 -2.06
C VAL A 42 -13.62 3.93 -1.37
N ILE A 43 -12.74 3.15 -2.01
CA ILE A 43 -11.37 2.92 -1.55
C ILE A 43 -10.43 3.59 -2.56
N HIS A 44 -9.78 4.68 -2.13
CA HIS A 44 -8.85 5.42 -2.98
C HIS A 44 -7.43 4.92 -2.80
N MET A 45 -6.93 4.18 -3.79
CA MET A 45 -5.58 3.61 -3.80
C MET A 45 -4.71 4.18 -4.93
N ALA A 46 -5.29 5.00 -5.81
CA ALA A 46 -4.57 5.59 -6.94
C ALA A 46 -3.58 6.65 -6.46
N ALA A 47 -2.33 6.52 -6.88
CA ALA A 47 -1.25 7.45 -6.54
C ALA A 47 -0.07 7.31 -7.50
N GLN A 48 0.81 8.29 -7.55
CA GLN A 48 2.20 8.12 -7.95
C GLN A 48 2.97 7.62 -6.71
N PRO A 49 3.42 6.32 -6.65
CA PRO A 49 3.88 5.71 -5.41
C PRO A 49 5.40 5.60 -5.27
N LEU A 50 6.18 6.03 -6.29
CA LEU A 50 7.62 5.83 -6.34
C LEU A 50 8.37 7.06 -5.84
N VAL A 51 9.22 6.88 -4.82
CA VAL A 51 10.02 7.96 -4.24
C VAL A 51 10.98 8.55 -5.28
N ILE A 52 11.68 7.70 -6.05
CA ILE A 52 12.62 8.15 -7.08
C ILE A 52 11.92 9.01 -8.13
N ASP A 53 10.79 8.54 -8.65
CA ASP A 53 9.99 9.29 -9.63
C ASP A 53 9.49 10.62 -9.06
N SER A 54 9.27 10.72 -7.75
CA SER A 54 8.86 11.97 -7.12
C SER A 54 9.95 13.05 -7.13
N TYR A 55 11.21 12.65 -7.08
CA TYR A 55 12.34 13.58 -7.27
C TYR A 55 12.48 14.01 -8.74
N LEU A 56 12.21 13.11 -9.68
CA LEU A 56 12.32 13.39 -11.10
C LEU A 56 11.16 14.28 -11.60
N ASP A 57 9.95 14.06 -11.09
CA ASP A 57 8.75 14.82 -11.46
C ASP A 57 7.86 15.11 -10.23
N PRO A 58 8.24 16.12 -9.43
CA PRO A 58 7.46 16.50 -8.25
C PRO A 58 6.09 17.09 -8.62
N ILE A 59 5.96 17.79 -9.76
CA ILE A 59 4.68 18.37 -10.19
C ILE A 59 3.66 17.26 -10.44
N ASN A 60 4.02 16.23 -11.19
CA ASN A 60 3.17 15.08 -11.42
C ASN A 60 2.81 14.38 -10.10
N THR A 61 3.78 14.24 -9.19
CA THR A 61 3.56 13.61 -7.88
C THR A 61 2.52 14.36 -7.05
N TYR A 62 2.66 15.68 -6.88
CA TYR A 62 1.69 16.47 -6.12
C TYR A 62 0.34 16.57 -6.83
N SER A 63 0.32 16.79 -8.14
CA SER A 63 -0.95 16.85 -8.88
C SER A 63 -1.73 15.52 -8.81
N THR A 64 -1.05 14.40 -8.89
CA THR A 64 -1.68 13.08 -8.77
C THR A 64 -2.12 12.79 -7.33
N ASN A 65 -1.22 12.94 -6.36
CA ASN A 65 -1.48 12.48 -4.99
C ASN A 65 -2.36 13.46 -4.19
N VAL A 66 -2.15 14.76 -4.35
CA VAL A 66 -2.92 15.77 -3.61
C VAL A 66 -4.20 16.14 -4.36
N MET A 67 -4.07 16.60 -5.62
CA MET A 67 -5.25 17.01 -6.38
C MET A 67 -6.13 15.82 -6.74
N GLY A 68 -5.56 14.64 -7.02
CA GLY A 68 -6.33 13.40 -7.19
C GLY A 68 -7.14 13.04 -5.95
N THR A 69 -6.59 13.25 -4.73
CA THR A 69 -7.34 13.07 -3.47
C THR A 69 -8.47 14.11 -3.36
N VAL A 70 -8.22 15.37 -3.69
CA VAL A 70 -9.26 16.42 -3.72
C VAL A 70 -10.38 16.04 -4.70
N ASN A 71 -10.04 15.64 -5.91
CA ASN A 71 -11.01 15.26 -6.94
C ASN A 71 -11.87 14.06 -6.50
N MET A 72 -11.24 13.05 -5.89
CA MET A 72 -11.96 11.91 -5.33
C MET A 72 -12.96 12.36 -4.26
N LEU A 73 -12.56 13.21 -3.33
CA LEU A 73 -13.44 13.69 -2.25
C LEU A 73 -14.55 14.59 -2.76
N GLU A 74 -14.30 15.42 -3.80
CA GLU A 74 -15.36 16.19 -4.47
C GLU A 74 -16.35 15.29 -5.22
N ALA A 75 -15.88 14.25 -5.91
CA ALA A 75 -16.75 13.28 -6.55
C ALA A 75 -17.62 12.53 -5.53
N VAL A 76 -17.05 12.18 -4.38
CA VAL A 76 -17.79 11.60 -3.24
C VAL A 76 -18.90 12.52 -2.74
N ARG A 77 -18.61 13.83 -2.55
CA ARG A 77 -19.61 14.81 -2.13
C ARG A 77 -20.81 14.90 -3.07
N ASN A 78 -20.56 14.67 -4.36
CA ASN A 78 -21.57 14.74 -5.42
C ASN A 78 -22.26 13.38 -5.68
N THR A 79 -22.00 12.34 -4.88
CA THR A 79 -22.54 11.00 -5.09
C THR A 79 -23.28 10.51 -3.84
N SER A 80 -24.60 10.61 -3.85
CA SER A 80 -25.47 10.36 -2.67
C SER A 80 -25.47 8.91 -2.17
N SER A 81 -25.05 7.95 -3.00
CA SER A 81 -24.96 6.53 -2.62
C SER A 81 -23.79 6.22 -1.68
N VAL A 82 -22.75 7.08 -1.64
CA VAL A 82 -21.54 6.84 -0.85
C VAL A 82 -21.82 6.98 0.65
N LYS A 83 -21.44 5.98 1.42
CA LYS A 83 -21.55 5.93 2.89
C LYS A 83 -20.17 5.93 3.57
N ALA A 84 -19.17 5.32 2.94
CA ALA A 84 -17.83 5.22 3.51
C ALA A 84 -16.75 5.48 2.49
N VAL A 85 -15.69 6.16 2.92
CA VAL A 85 -14.49 6.44 2.13
C VAL A 85 -13.27 6.02 2.91
N LEU A 86 -12.38 5.28 2.26
CA LEU A 86 -11.07 4.94 2.77
C LEU A 86 -9.99 5.47 1.82
N ASN A 87 -9.21 6.43 2.27
CA ASN A 87 -8.06 6.96 1.52
C ASN A 87 -6.77 6.28 1.98
N ILE A 88 -6.08 5.60 1.06
CA ILE A 88 -4.83 4.89 1.36
C ILE A 88 -3.66 5.85 1.21
N THR A 89 -2.96 6.07 2.31
CA THR A 89 -1.77 6.93 2.37
C THR A 89 -0.50 6.09 2.58
N THR A 90 0.37 6.43 3.54
CA THR A 90 1.63 5.74 3.78
C THR A 90 2.13 6.01 5.20
N ASP A 91 3.01 5.17 5.72
CA ASP A 91 3.80 5.42 6.92
C ASP A 91 4.75 6.62 6.77
N LYS A 92 5.17 6.93 5.54
CA LYS A 92 6.08 8.05 5.24
C LYS A 92 5.43 9.44 5.34
N CYS A 93 4.13 9.52 5.64
CA CYS A 93 3.43 10.79 5.83
C CYS A 93 3.79 11.51 7.13
N TYR A 94 4.45 10.84 8.06
CA TYR A 94 4.87 11.43 9.34
C TYR A 94 6.13 12.28 9.22
N GLU A 95 6.25 13.28 10.08
CA GLU A 95 7.52 13.99 10.31
C GLU A 95 8.50 13.04 10.96
N ASN A 96 9.43 12.50 10.15
CA ASN A 96 10.36 11.49 10.62
C ASN A 96 11.57 12.13 11.31
N ASN A 97 11.53 12.17 12.64
CA ASN A 97 12.59 12.66 13.50
C ASN A 97 13.52 11.56 14.05
N GLY A 98 13.40 10.32 13.50
CA GLY A 98 14.23 9.18 13.90
C GLY A 98 13.87 8.56 15.25
N GLN A 99 12.65 8.79 15.78
CA GLN A 99 12.24 8.21 17.06
C GLN A 99 12.21 6.67 17.01
N LEU A 100 12.60 6.05 18.11
CA LEU A 100 12.63 4.58 18.25
C LEU A 100 11.22 3.98 18.46
N LEU A 101 10.31 4.76 19.03
CA LEU A 101 8.90 4.35 19.21
C LEU A 101 8.15 4.51 17.88
N GLY A 102 7.21 3.60 17.61
CA GLY A 102 6.36 3.69 16.43
C GLY A 102 5.52 4.98 16.41
N TYR A 103 5.35 5.56 15.20
CA TYR A 103 4.50 6.73 15.00
C TYR A 103 3.04 6.39 15.22
N LYS A 104 2.34 7.24 15.97
CA LYS A 104 0.90 7.15 16.23
C LYS A 104 0.10 8.02 15.27
N GLU A 105 -1.17 7.73 15.15
CA GLU A 105 -2.04 8.43 14.20
C GLU A 105 -2.15 9.95 14.45
N ASN A 106 -1.86 10.40 15.65
CA ASN A 106 -1.89 11.83 16.04
C ASN A 106 -0.53 12.52 15.95
N ASP A 107 0.54 11.82 15.58
CA ASP A 107 1.86 12.41 15.43
C ASP A 107 1.90 13.37 14.23
N PRO A 108 2.80 14.37 14.24
CA PRO A 108 2.88 15.37 13.19
C PRO A 108 3.09 14.77 11.78
N MET A 109 2.43 15.39 10.80
CA MET A 109 2.64 15.08 9.38
C MET A 109 3.85 15.84 8.85
N GLY A 110 4.58 15.22 7.91
CA GLY A 110 5.77 15.79 7.29
C GLY A 110 6.10 15.09 5.97
N GLY A 111 7.35 14.75 5.80
CA GLY A 111 7.91 14.05 4.65
C GLY A 111 9.06 14.81 4.00
N HIS A 112 10.22 14.16 3.91
CA HIS A 112 11.43 14.75 3.35
C HIS A 112 11.46 14.77 1.82
N ASP A 113 10.82 13.83 1.19
CA ASP A 113 10.76 13.73 -0.27
C ASP A 113 9.37 14.12 -0.78
N PRO A 114 9.23 14.46 -2.09
CA PRO A 114 7.95 14.90 -2.64
C PRO A 114 6.83 13.86 -2.56
N TYR A 115 7.14 12.56 -2.64
CA TYR A 115 6.15 11.50 -2.43
C TYR A 115 5.63 11.52 -0.99
N SER A 116 6.52 11.46 -0.01
CA SER A 116 6.18 11.44 1.42
C SER A 116 5.35 12.68 1.80
N SER A 117 5.82 13.86 1.40
CA SER A 117 5.13 15.13 1.59
C SER A 117 3.75 15.15 0.92
N SER A 118 3.63 14.65 -0.32
CA SER A 118 2.32 14.61 -1.01
C SER A 118 1.31 13.72 -0.28
N LYS A 119 1.77 12.63 0.34
CA LYS A 119 0.90 11.76 1.14
C LYS A 119 0.53 12.40 2.50
N GLY A 120 1.43 13.17 3.11
CA GLY A 120 1.11 14.02 4.25
C GLY A 120 0.06 15.07 3.91
N CYS A 121 0.16 15.71 2.75
CA CYS A 121 -0.86 16.63 2.24
C CYS A 121 -2.22 15.92 2.02
N ALA A 122 -2.23 14.71 1.47
CA ALA A 122 -3.46 13.92 1.29
C ALA A 122 -4.14 13.59 2.64
N GLU A 123 -3.37 13.35 3.71
CA GLU A 123 -3.89 13.21 5.08
C GLU A 123 -4.55 14.50 5.58
N LEU A 124 -3.89 15.65 5.39
CA LEU A 124 -4.43 16.96 5.79
C LEU A 124 -5.71 17.31 5.01
N VAL A 125 -5.72 17.06 3.70
CA VAL A 125 -6.92 17.23 2.86
C VAL A 125 -8.05 16.35 3.38
N SER A 126 -7.80 15.04 3.61
CA SER A 126 -8.81 14.12 4.13
C SER A 126 -9.34 14.56 5.49
N ALA A 127 -8.47 15.01 6.40
CA ALA A 127 -8.87 15.51 7.71
C ALA A 127 -9.74 16.77 7.61
N THR A 128 -9.44 17.67 6.66
CA THR A 128 -10.23 18.88 6.39
C THR A 128 -11.60 18.52 5.84
N TYR A 129 -11.68 17.64 4.83
CA TYR A 129 -12.97 17.22 4.26
C TYR A 129 -13.86 16.54 5.31
N ARG A 130 -13.29 15.68 6.16
CA ARG A 130 -14.03 15.05 7.24
C ARG A 130 -14.66 16.07 8.20
N LYS A 131 -13.91 17.13 8.55
CA LYS A 131 -14.37 18.15 9.51
C LYS A 131 -15.31 19.19 8.88
N SER A 132 -15.07 19.57 7.63
CA SER A 132 -15.76 20.72 6.99
C SER A 132 -16.99 20.29 6.18
N PHE A 133 -17.02 19.08 5.65
CA PHE A 133 -18.06 18.66 4.70
C PHE A 133 -18.77 17.37 5.11
N PHE A 134 -18.09 16.45 5.81
CA PHE A 134 -18.65 15.12 6.09
C PHE A 134 -19.14 14.97 7.52
N HIS A 135 -18.84 15.89 8.43
CA HIS A 135 -19.26 15.80 9.84
C HIS A 135 -20.78 15.88 10.04
N GLU A 136 -21.50 16.62 9.16
CA GLU A 136 -22.96 16.72 9.15
C GLU A 136 -23.61 15.81 8.09
N SER A 137 -22.81 15.06 7.33
CA SER A 137 -23.28 14.13 6.31
C SER A 137 -23.26 12.69 6.84
N SER A 138 -23.91 11.79 6.11
CA SER A 138 -23.86 10.35 6.41
C SER A 138 -22.57 9.66 5.89
N ILE A 139 -21.60 10.42 5.39
CA ILE A 139 -20.36 9.90 4.78
C ILE A 139 -19.28 9.79 5.85
N ALA A 140 -18.84 8.56 6.13
CA ALA A 140 -17.69 8.30 6.99
C ALA A 140 -16.38 8.33 6.18
N LEU A 141 -15.36 9.03 6.69
CA LEU A 141 -14.05 9.14 6.02
C LEU A 141 -12.93 8.71 6.95
N ALA A 142 -12.16 7.70 6.53
CA ALA A 142 -10.92 7.32 7.18
C ALA A 142 -9.73 7.38 6.22
N THR A 143 -8.53 7.49 6.79
CA THR A 143 -7.26 7.27 6.09
C THR A 143 -6.56 6.05 6.66
N ALA A 144 -5.86 5.29 5.82
CA ALA A 144 -5.08 4.14 6.24
C ALA A 144 -3.62 4.28 5.82
N ARG A 145 -2.73 4.17 6.79
CA ARG A 145 -1.27 4.27 6.66
C ARG A 145 -0.68 2.90 6.81
N ALA A 146 0.04 2.44 5.80
CA ALA A 146 0.76 1.17 5.86
C ALA A 146 2.24 1.39 5.54
N GLY A 147 3.09 0.55 6.12
CA GLY A 147 4.53 0.50 5.85
C GLY A 147 4.86 -0.26 4.57
N ASN A 148 6.03 -0.89 4.55
CA ASN A 148 6.52 -1.64 3.39
C ASN A 148 5.63 -2.87 3.13
N VAL A 149 4.76 -2.76 2.15
CA VAL A 149 3.85 -3.82 1.74
C VAL A 149 4.47 -4.62 0.61
N ILE A 150 4.50 -5.95 0.74
CA ILE A 150 5.06 -6.88 -0.23
C ILE A 150 4.00 -7.89 -0.69
N GLY A 151 4.17 -8.43 -1.89
CA GLY A 151 3.26 -9.44 -2.45
C GLY A 151 3.58 -9.72 -3.90
N GLY A 152 2.91 -10.70 -4.48
CA GLY A 152 3.04 -11.01 -5.89
C GLY A 152 2.47 -9.92 -6.80
N GLY A 153 3.00 -9.82 -8.02
CA GLY A 153 2.48 -8.93 -9.05
C GLY A 153 2.91 -7.46 -8.97
N ASP A 154 3.84 -7.11 -8.08
CA ASP A 154 4.56 -5.83 -8.13
C ASP A 154 5.72 -5.95 -9.12
N TRP A 155 5.72 -5.10 -10.14
CA TRP A 155 6.77 -5.08 -11.17
C TRP A 155 7.51 -3.74 -11.21
N ALA A 156 7.29 -2.88 -10.20
CA ALA A 156 7.98 -1.59 -10.13
C ALA A 156 9.50 -1.77 -10.03
N LYS A 157 10.24 -0.86 -10.64
CA LYS A 157 11.69 -0.78 -10.49
C LYS A 157 12.03 -0.17 -9.14
N ASP A 158 13.26 -0.37 -8.70
CA ASP A 158 13.80 0.20 -7.48
C ASP A 158 13.07 -0.23 -6.19
N ARG A 159 12.40 -1.39 -6.26
CA ARG A 159 11.83 -2.09 -5.12
C ARG A 159 12.49 -3.45 -4.96
N ILE A 160 12.91 -3.76 -3.75
CA ILE A 160 13.73 -4.95 -3.47
C ILE A 160 13.10 -6.26 -3.94
N ILE A 161 11.78 -6.45 -3.76
CA ILE A 161 11.11 -7.71 -4.13
C ILE A 161 11.12 -7.91 -5.65
N PRO A 162 10.54 -7.02 -6.48
CA PRO A 162 10.57 -7.21 -7.93
C PRO A 162 11.99 -7.20 -8.50
N ASP A 163 12.93 -6.43 -7.92
CA ASP A 163 14.32 -6.43 -8.37
C ASP A 163 15.00 -7.77 -8.08
N ALA A 164 14.74 -8.38 -6.91
CA ALA A 164 15.22 -9.73 -6.57
C ALA A 164 14.68 -10.76 -7.56
N MET A 165 13.37 -10.76 -7.84
CA MET A 165 12.76 -11.71 -8.75
C MET A 165 13.33 -11.59 -10.17
N ARG A 166 13.51 -10.34 -10.66
CA ARG A 166 14.16 -10.10 -11.96
C ARG A 166 15.62 -10.58 -12.00
N ALA A 167 16.36 -10.40 -10.92
CA ALA A 167 17.74 -10.87 -10.81
C ALA A 167 17.80 -12.40 -10.82
N PHE A 168 17.04 -13.04 -9.96
CA PHE A 168 17.09 -14.48 -9.73
C PHE A 168 16.64 -15.30 -10.94
N VAL A 169 15.55 -14.91 -11.62
CA VAL A 169 15.10 -15.58 -12.84
C VAL A 169 16.14 -15.51 -13.98
N ASN A 170 17.00 -14.49 -13.96
CA ASN A 170 18.08 -14.32 -14.93
C ASN A 170 19.44 -14.85 -14.43
N ASN A 171 19.46 -15.62 -13.34
CA ASN A 171 20.69 -16.13 -12.68
C ASN A 171 21.70 -15.01 -12.36
N LYS A 172 21.21 -13.83 -11.99
CA LYS A 172 22.00 -12.68 -11.56
C LYS A 172 21.90 -12.48 -10.06
N LYS A 173 22.91 -11.85 -9.47
CA LYS A 173 22.84 -11.40 -8.07
C LYS A 173 21.93 -10.20 -7.95
N LEU A 174 21.12 -10.18 -6.88
CA LEU A 174 20.39 -8.97 -6.48
C LEU A 174 21.38 -7.93 -5.96
N LEU A 175 21.27 -6.68 -6.41
CA LEU A 175 22.01 -5.55 -5.84
C LEU A 175 21.16 -4.91 -4.74
N VAL A 176 21.73 -4.77 -3.54
CA VAL A 176 21.05 -4.24 -2.35
C VAL A 176 21.74 -2.93 -1.92
N ARG A 177 21.01 -1.81 -2.02
CA ARG A 177 21.55 -0.46 -1.75
C ARG A 177 21.86 -0.19 -0.28
N ASN A 178 20.93 -0.55 0.62
CA ASN A 178 21.01 -0.23 2.05
C ASN A 178 20.74 -1.48 2.90
N PRO A 179 21.66 -2.46 2.97
CA PRO A 179 21.41 -3.77 3.59
C PRO A 179 21.06 -3.69 5.08
N ASN A 180 21.56 -2.67 5.79
CA ASN A 180 21.36 -2.49 7.23
C ASN A 180 20.10 -1.70 7.61
N SER A 181 19.41 -1.11 6.64
CA SER A 181 18.15 -0.39 6.90
C SER A 181 17.06 -1.32 7.40
N ILE A 182 16.39 -0.91 8.48
CA ILE A 182 15.28 -1.66 9.08
C ILE A 182 13.95 -1.09 8.57
N ARG A 183 13.04 -1.96 8.15
CA ARG A 183 11.72 -1.59 7.62
C ARG A 183 10.62 -2.47 8.21
N PRO A 184 9.42 -1.95 8.38
CA PRO A 184 8.24 -2.71 8.83
C PRO A 184 7.60 -3.44 7.64
N TRP A 185 8.08 -4.65 7.35
CA TRP A 185 7.62 -5.46 6.22
C TRP A 185 6.36 -6.24 6.56
N GLN A 186 5.38 -6.26 5.64
CA GLN A 186 4.17 -7.07 5.79
C GLN A 186 3.64 -7.53 4.44
N HIS A 187 2.94 -8.66 4.41
CA HIS A 187 2.27 -9.10 3.20
C HIS A 187 1.11 -8.16 2.84
N VAL A 188 0.83 -7.99 1.54
CA VAL A 188 -0.24 -7.11 1.06
C VAL A 188 -1.62 -7.49 1.59
N LEU A 189 -1.86 -8.76 1.88
CA LEU A 189 -3.12 -9.22 2.45
C LEU A 189 -3.36 -8.70 3.87
N GLU A 190 -2.31 -8.40 4.64
CA GLU A 190 -2.43 -7.85 5.99
C GLU A 190 -3.16 -6.50 6.01
N PRO A 191 -2.64 -5.44 5.34
CA PRO A 191 -3.34 -4.17 5.32
C PRO A 191 -4.65 -4.24 4.54
N LEU A 192 -4.74 -5.03 3.44
CA LEU A 192 -5.99 -5.15 2.68
C LEU A 192 -7.13 -5.72 3.54
N PHE A 193 -6.85 -6.74 4.35
CA PHE A 193 -7.84 -7.28 5.29
C PHE A 193 -8.26 -6.22 6.32
N GLY A 194 -7.28 -5.49 6.88
CA GLY A 194 -7.55 -4.37 7.77
C GLY A 194 -8.39 -3.27 7.13
N TYR A 195 -8.16 -2.96 5.86
CA TYR A 195 -8.93 -1.98 5.10
C TYR A 195 -10.38 -2.41 4.91
N LEU A 196 -10.63 -3.68 4.60
CA LEU A 196 -11.98 -4.22 4.48
C LEU A 196 -12.73 -4.21 5.82
N MET A 197 -12.06 -4.62 6.91
CA MET A 197 -12.61 -4.51 8.27
C MET A 197 -12.97 -3.07 8.61
N LEU A 198 -12.07 -2.11 8.30
CA LEU A 198 -12.30 -0.69 8.56
C LEU A 198 -13.47 -0.15 7.75
N CYS A 199 -13.57 -0.49 6.45
CA CYS A 199 -14.70 -0.10 5.61
C CYS A 199 -16.04 -0.60 6.17
N GLN A 200 -16.09 -1.85 6.63
CA GLN A 200 -17.28 -2.42 7.27
C GLN A 200 -17.68 -1.63 8.53
N GLN A 201 -16.69 -1.29 9.35
CA GLN A 201 -16.95 -0.55 10.59
C GLN A 201 -17.30 0.92 10.34
N LEU A 202 -16.75 1.55 9.29
CA LEU A 202 -17.12 2.91 8.88
C LEU A 202 -18.62 3.03 8.55
N ILE A 203 -19.20 2.01 7.89
CA ILE A 203 -20.65 1.97 7.61
C ILE A 203 -21.45 1.81 8.90
N ASN A 204 -20.99 0.93 9.80
CA ASN A 204 -21.77 0.55 10.99
C ASN A 204 -21.68 1.56 12.13
N LYS A 205 -20.49 2.19 12.31
CA LYS A 205 -20.18 3.07 13.45
C LYS A 205 -19.26 4.22 13.00
N PRO A 206 -19.74 5.13 12.13
CA PRO A 206 -18.92 6.20 11.51
C PRO A 206 -18.18 7.06 12.53
N ASP A 207 -18.81 7.40 13.66
CA ASP A 207 -18.22 8.29 14.68
C ASP A 207 -16.99 7.69 15.36
N ILE A 208 -16.93 6.36 15.47
CA ILE A 208 -15.81 5.65 16.13
C ILE A 208 -14.66 5.42 15.15
N TYR A 209 -14.99 5.09 13.91
CA TYR A 209 -14.00 4.59 12.95
C TYR A 209 -13.51 5.62 11.92
N SER A 210 -14.16 6.80 11.83
CA SER A 210 -13.62 7.91 11.04
C SER A 210 -12.30 8.41 11.61
N GLY A 211 -11.37 8.81 10.73
CA GLY A 211 -10.04 9.30 11.12
C GLY A 211 -8.90 8.45 10.58
N ALA A 212 -7.69 8.68 11.10
CA ALA A 212 -6.50 7.99 10.65
C ALA A 212 -6.31 6.64 11.36
N TRP A 213 -5.71 5.67 10.64
CA TRP A 213 -5.43 4.32 11.12
C TRP A 213 -4.08 3.83 10.60
N ASN A 214 -3.28 3.26 11.50
CA ASN A 214 -2.01 2.63 11.17
C ASN A 214 -2.17 1.11 11.04
N PHE A 215 -1.57 0.54 9.97
CA PHE A 215 -1.51 -0.89 9.70
C PHE A 215 -0.07 -1.30 9.43
N GLY A 216 0.53 -2.03 10.33
CA GLY A 216 1.92 -2.48 10.24
C GLY A 216 2.14 -3.83 10.90
N PRO A 217 3.28 -4.47 10.65
CA PRO A 217 3.61 -5.77 11.18
C PRO A 217 3.80 -5.74 12.70
N ASN A 218 4.03 -6.90 13.29
CA ASN A 218 4.50 -7.00 14.66
C ASN A 218 5.95 -6.52 14.78
N GLU A 219 6.41 -6.21 15.99
CA GLU A 219 7.77 -5.70 16.24
C GLU A 219 8.86 -6.65 15.77
N GLU A 220 8.65 -7.94 15.94
CA GLU A 220 9.55 -9.01 15.52
C GLU A 220 9.78 -9.09 14.01
N ASP A 221 8.84 -8.56 13.22
CA ASP A 221 8.89 -8.54 11.76
C ASP A 221 9.57 -7.26 11.20
N ALA A 222 10.04 -6.37 12.06
CA ALA A 222 10.90 -5.26 11.67
C ALA A 222 12.34 -5.78 11.46
N LYS A 223 12.69 -6.13 10.22
CA LYS A 223 13.97 -6.74 9.85
C LYS A 223 14.76 -5.83 8.91
N SER A 224 16.08 -6.06 8.89
CA SER A 224 16.98 -5.40 7.95
C SER A 224 16.73 -5.90 6.52
N VAL A 225 17.07 -5.05 5.55
CA VAL A 225 16.97 -5.38 4.13
C VAL A 225 17.83 -6.61 3.77
N SER A 226 18.99 -6.79 4.42
CA SER A 226 19.84 -7.98 4.23
C SER A 226 19.11 -9.27 4.62
N VAL A 227 18.41 -9.30 5.76
CA VAL A 227 17.61 -10.47 6.17
C VAL A 227 16.52 -10.78 5.15
N ILE A 228 15.84 -9.75 4.61
CA ILE A 228 14.86 -9.92 3.54
C ILE A 228 15.50 -10.56 2.30
N ALA A 229 16.67 -10.05 1.89
CA ALA A 229 17.40 -10.58 0.74
C ALA A 229 17.84 -12.04 0.95
N ASP A 230 18.30 -12.41 2.16
CA ASP A 230 18.65 -13.78 2.51
C ASP A 230 17.45 -14.74 2.43
N ILE A 231 16.32 -14.34 3.02
CA ILE A 231 15.11 -15.17 3.00
C ILE A 231 14.61 -15.36 1.55
N MET A 232 14.60 -14.30 0.75
CA MET A 232 14.19 -14.38 -0.66
C MET A 232 15.12 -15.29 -1.46
N ALA A 233 16.45 -15.13 -1.32
CA ALA A 233 17.42 -15.96 -2.03
C ALA A 233 17.28 -17.45 -1.65
N ASN A 234 17.16 -17.75 -0.35
CA ASN A 234 16.94 -19.10 0.14
C ASN A 234 15.62 -19.71 -0.36
N SER A 235 14.53 -18.91 -0.39
CA SER A 235 13.21 -19.36 -0.85
C SER A 235 13.15 -19.54 -2.37
N TRP A 236 13.94 -18.75 -3.11
CA TRP A 236 14.09 -18.93 -4.54
C TRP A 236 14.86 -20.21 -4.86
N GLY A 237 15.94 -20.50 -4.12
CA GLY A 237 16.83 -21.62 -4.41
C GLY A 237 17.74 -21.36 -5.62
N ASP A 238 18.14 -22.40 -6.32
CA ASP A 238 18.93 -22.35 -7.57
C ASP A 238 20.20 -21.48 -7.46
N ASN A 239 20.85 -21.48 -6.29
CA ASN A 239 22.02 -20.65 -5.95
C ASN A 239 21.77 -19.15 -6.08
N ALA A 240 20.53 -18.68 -5.91
CA ALA A 240 20.21 -17.26 -5.87
C ALA A 240 21.03 -16.55 -4.79
N GLN A 241 21.56 -15.39 -5.11
CA GLN A 241 22.45 -14.61 -4.23
C GLN A 241 22.16 -13.13 -4.36
N TRP A 242 22.57 -12.39 -3.35
CA TRP A 242 22.62 -10.93 -3.39
C TRP A 242 24.01 -10.40 -3.07
N GLN A 243 24.26 -9.15 -3.36
CA GLN A 243 25.46 -8.41 -2.96
C GLN A 243 25.09 -6.95 -2.69
N GLU A 244 25.93 -6.29 -1.89
CA GLU A 244 25.78 -4.86 -1.63
C GLU A 244 26.06 -4.06 -2.90
N ASP A 245 25.24 -3.03 -3.12
CA ASP A 245 25.44 -2.03 -4.15
C ASP A 245 26.22 -0.86 -3.53
N ASN A 246 27.40 -0.59 -4.08
CA ASN A 246 28.31 0.44 -3.57
C ASN A 246 28.18 1.78 -4.30
N ASP A 247 27.20 1.92 -5.20
CA ASP A 247 26.95 3.17 -5.90
C ASP A 247 26.31 4.23 -4.96
N GLU A 248 26.45 5.51 -5.29
CA GLU A 248 25.79 6.58 -4.56
C GLU A 248 24.29 6.59 -4.86
N HIS A 249 23.47 6.64 -3.81
CA HIS A 249 22.01 6.61 -3.90
C HIS A 249 21.37 7.79 -3.17
N PHE A 250 20.15 8.13 -3.54
CA PHE A 250 19.33 9.11 -2.82
C PHE A 250 19.14 8.69 -1.37
N HIS A 251 19.07 9.70 -0.48
CA HIS A 251 18.84 9.45 0.94
C HIS A 251 17.49 8.77 1.17
N GLU A 252 17.54 7.65 1.86
CA GLU A 252 16.35 6.96 2.39
C GLU A 252 16.38 6.97 3.92
N ALA A 253 15.25 7.16 4.57
CA ALA A 253 15.15 7.11 6.03
C ALA A 253 15.64 5.76 6.56
N ASN A 254 16.51 5.77 7.58
CA ASN A 254 17.10 4.55 8.13
C ASN A 254 16.13 3.75 9.00
N TYR A 255 15.15 4.41 9.62
CA TYR A 255 14.20 3.80 10.55
C TYR A 255 12.83 4.45 10.42
N LEU A 256 11.81 3.63 10.28
CA LEU A 256 10.42 4.05 10.28
C LEU A 256 9.56 2.88 10.80
N LYS A 257 8.73 3.15 11.81
CA LYS A 257 7.87 2.15 12.44
C LYS A 257 6.52 2.77 12.78
N LEU A 258 5.46 1.99 12.67
CA LEU A 258 4.10 2.41 13.04
C LEU A 258 3.70 1.82 14.41
N ASP A 259 3.06 2.62 15.24
CA ASP A 259 2.28 2.12 16.37
C ASP A 259 0.87 1.75 15.85
N CYS A 260 0.56 0.46 15.88
CA CYS A 260 -0.73 -0.09 15.43
C CYS A 260 -1.68 -0.42 16.59
N THR A 261 -1.43 0.14 17.77
CA THR A 261 -2.24 -0.12 18.98
C THR A 261 -3.72 0.21 18.78
N LYS A 262 -4.04 1.27 18.03
CA LYS A 262 -5.41 1.65 17.70
C LYS A 262 -6.11 0.57 16.86
N ALA A 263 -5.48 0.09 15.79
CA ALA A 263 -6.03 -0.97 14.95
C ALA A 263 -6.22 -2.27 15.75
N LYS A 264 -5.25 -2.65 16.57
CA LYS A 264 -5.32 -3.85 17.42
C LYS A 264 -6.43 -3.76 18.49
N ASN A 265 -6.56 -2.62 19.16
CA ASN A 265 -7.46 -2.49 20.31
C ASN A 265 -8.89 -2.14 19.93
N ILE A 266 -9.10 -1.27 18.92
CA ILE A 266 -10.43 -0.77 18.55
C ILE A 266 -11.00 -1.57 17.39
N LEU A 267 -10.24 -1.73 16.29
CA LEU A 267 -10.69 -2.48 15.13
C LEU A 267 -10.58 -4.00 15.31
N LYS A 268 -9.78 -4.46 16.32
CA LYS A 268 -9.46 -5.88 16.55
C LYS A 268 -8.70 -6.54 15.40
N TRP A 269 -8.07 -5.72 14.56
CA TRP A 269 -7.16 -6.19 13.53
C TRP A 269 -5.79 -6.54 14.12
N LYS A 270 -5.20 -7.59 13.61
CA LYS A 270 -3.81 -7.99 13.91
C LYS A 270 -3.22 -8.69 12.70
N PRO A 271 -1.90 -8.58 12.46
CA PRO A 271 -1.23 -9.37 11.42
C PRO A 271 -1.43 -10.87 11.67
N ILE A 272 -1.59 -11.62 10.58
CA ILE A 272 -1.80 -13.08 10.59
C ILE A 272 -0.51 -13.79 10.19
N TRP A 273 0.09 -13.41 9.06
CA TRP A 273 1.32 -14.02 8.58
C TRP A 273 2.56 -13.36 9.16
N SER A 274 3.54 -14.18 9.62
CA SER A 274 4.88 -13.68 9.93
C SER A 274 5.58 -13.19 8.67
N LEU A 275 6.63 -12.39 8.85
CA LEU A 275 7.42 -11.89 7.71
C LEU A 275 8.03 -13.05 6.89
N ASP A 276 8.54 -14.09 7.55
CA ASP A 276 9.13 -15.24 6.86
C ASP A 276 8.09 -15.92 5.95
N HIS A 277 6.87 -16.14 6.48
CA HIS A 277 5.77 -16.70 5.71
C HIS A 277 5.38 -15.77 4.54
N ALA A 278 5.25 -14.48 4.78
CA ALA A 278 4.93 -13.48 3.78
C ALA A 278 5.93 -13.46 2.62
N LEU A 279 7.23 -13.55 2.91
CA LEU A 279 8.28 -13.60 1.90
C LEU A 279 8.23 -14.89 1.09
N VAL A 280 8.06 -16.03 1.76
CA VAL A 280 7.94 -17.35 1.11
C VAL A 280 6.74 -17.36 0.14
N GLU A 281 5.57 -16.92 0.58
CA GLU A 281 4.36 -16.87 -0.27
C GLU A 281 4.53 -15.87 -1.42
N THR A 282 5.21 -14.75 -1.18
CA THR A 282 5.55 -13.79 -2.24
C THR A 282 6.46 -14.43 -3.30
N VAL A 283 7.54 -15.10 -2.90
CA VAL A 283 8.45 -15.79 -3.83
C VAL A 283 7.73 -16.89 -4.60
N LYS A 284 6.87 -17.69 -3.96
CA LYS A 284 6.04 -18.70 -4.62
C LYS A 284 5.17 -18.10 -5.72
N TRP A 285 4.55 -16.94 -5.47
CA TRP A 285 3.73 -16.27 -6.47
C TRP A 285 4.54 -15.93 -7.73
N TYR A 286 5.75 -15.34 -7.57
CA TYR A 286 6.60 -15.03 -8.72
C TYR A 286 7.09 -16.27 -9.44
N LYS A 287 7.46 -17.34 -8.73
CA LYS A 287 7.85 -18.60 -9.36
C LYS A 287 6.72 -19.20 -10.18
N ALA A 288 5.51 -19.23 -9.65
CA ALA A 288 4.32 -19.69 -10.39
C ALA A 288 4.07 -18.82 -11.64
N CYS A 289 4.21 -17.50 -11.51
CA CYS A 289 4.07 -16.57 -12.62
C CYS A 289 5.11 -16.83 -13.75
N TYR A 290 6.38 -16.99 -13.39
CA TYR A 290 7.44 -17.31 -14.36
C TYR A 290 7.27 -18.70 -14.99
N ASN A 291 6.62 -19.63 -14.30
CA ASN A 291 6.26 -20.95 -14.82
C ASN A 291 4.96 -20.92 -15.65
N ASN A 292 4.36 -19.75 -15.89
CA ASN A 292 3.10 -19.57 -16.62
C ASN A 292 1.92 -20.37 -16.02
N GLU A 293 1.86 -20.47 -14.68
CA GLU A 293 0.71 -21.05 -13.99
C GLU A 293 -0.52 -20.13 -14.07
N ASP A 294 -1.69 -20.66 -13.74
CA ASP A 294 -2.92 -19.88 -13.62
C ASP A 294 -2.85 -18.93 -12.43
N MET A 295 -2.46 -17.68 -12.67
CA MET A 295 -2.23 -16.68 -11.63
C MET A 295 -3.52 -16.20 -10.95
N ASN A 296 -4.68 -16.32 -11.59
CA ASN A 296 -5.97 -16.08 -10.94
C ASN A 296 -6.22 -17.12 -9.86
N LYS A 297 -6.13 -18.39 -10.23
CA LYS A 297 -6.30 -19.51 -9.29
C LYS A 297 -5.26 -19.48 -8.18
N PHE A 298 -3.99 -19.21 -8.53
CA PHE A 298 -2.91 -19.13 -7.54
C PHE A 298 -3.18 -18.02 -6.50
N THR A 299 -3.56 -16.84 -6.98
CA THR A 299 -3.85 -15.68 -6.10
C THR A 299 -5.06 -15.94 -5.21
N LEU A 300 -6.14 -16.53 -5.76
CA LEU A 300 -7.32 -16.90 -4.96
C LEU A 300 -6.98 -17.91 -3.87
N ASN A 301 -6.13 -18.91 -4.17
CA ASN A 301 -5.66 -19.87 -3.18
C ASN A 301 -4.82 -19.20 -2.06
N GLN A 302 -3.99 -18.20 -2.39
CA GLN A 302 -3.26 -17.44 -1.36
C GLN A 302 -4.23 -16.65 -0.46
N ILE A 303 -5.25 -16.03 -1.05
CA ILE A 303 -6.28 -15.32 -0.28
C ILE A 303 -7.03 -16.30 0.65
N GLU A 304 -7.37 -17.49 0.16
CA GLU A 304 -8.06 -18.51 0.96
C GLU A 304 -7.19 -18.97 2.14
N LYS A 305 -5.92 -19.30 1.90
CA LYS A 305 -4.96 -19.64 2.98
C LYS A 305 -4.86 -18.52 4.02
N TYR A 306 -4.79 -17.27 3.56
CA TYR A 306 -4.74 -16.12 4.47
C TYR A 306 -5.99 -16.05 5.36
N ILE A 307 -7.18 -16.21 4.79
CA ILE A 307 -8.45 -16.14 5.51
C ILE A 307 -8.62 -17.33 6.47
N THR A 308 -8.13 -18.53 6.10
CA THR A 308 -8.21 -19.74 6.92
C THR A 308 -7.08 -19.86 7.96
N HIS A 309 -6.15 -18.89 7.96
CA HIS A 309 -4.98 -18.86 8.85
C HIS A 309 -3.99 -20.03 8.64
N GLU A 310 -3.87 -20.50 7.39
CA GLU A 310 -2.92 -21.57 6.98
C GLU A 310 -1.54 -21.05 6.56
#